data_66314e9f74018c610c80d1ee36888de3
#
_entry.id   66314e9f74018c610c80d1ee36888de3
#
_cell.length_a   1.000
_cell.length_b   1.000
_cell.length_c   1.000
_cell.angle_alpha   90.00
_cell.angle_beta   90.00
_cell.angle_gamma   90.00
#
_symmetry.space_group_name_H-M   'P 1'
#
loop_
_entity.id
_entity.type
_entity.pdbx_description
1 polymer ?
#
loop_
_entity_poly.entity_id
_entity_poly.type
_entity_poly.pdbx_seq_one_letter_code
_entity_poly.pdbx_strand_id
1 'polypeptide(L)'
;GLSVLHRALRMIPEADFLYYADEEHVPYGEKTREQVRGYIDEIIAFMIKKQVDAIVIACNTATSVATKEYRSQFPLPIVGMEPAVKKAVEEYADRPGRILVAATPITIQGDKLHHLVDRVDKRDMVDLVALPKLVRFAEQEIFDQDQIVPYLKEALKDYPLEEYKAFVLGCTHFNYFKESYQEIFPN
;
A
#
# COMPACT_ATOMS: atom_id res chain seq x y z
N GLY A 1 -2.98 7.21 -5.32
CA GLY A 1 -3.68 8.39 -4.82
C GLY A 1 -5.08 8.54 -5.42
N LEU A 2 -5.20 8.63 -6.74
CA LEU A 2 -6.47 8.92 -7.44
C LEU A 2 -7.58 7.91 -7.17
N SER A 3 -7.27 6.61 -7.05
CA SER A 3 -8.27 5.59 -6.71
C SER A 3 -8.91 5.81 -5.34
N VAL A 4 -8.11 6.29 -4.39
CA VAL A 4 -8.56 6.65 -3.02
C VAL A 4 -9.42 7.90 -3.07
N LEU A 5 -8.97 8.94 -3.77
CA LEU A 5 -9.74 10.18 -3.97
C LEU A 5 -11.10 9.89 -4.61
N HIS A 6 -11.12 9.11 -5.70
CA HIS A 6 -12.38 8.74 -6.36
C HIS A 6 -13.35 8.01 -5.43
N ARG A 7 -12.83 7.14 -4.54
CA ARG A 7 -13.66 6.48 -3.54
C ARG A 7 -14.18 7.47 -2.48
N ALA A 8 -13.33 8.38 -2.00
CA ALA A 8 -13.68 9.38 -1.00
C ALA A 8 -14.78 10.33 -1.51
N LEU A 9 -14.66 10.85 -2.74
CA LEU A 9 -15.67 11.69 -3.41
C LEU A 9 -17.06 11.03 -3.45
N ARG A 10 -17.10 9.70 -3.58
CA ARG A 10 -18.37 8.94 -3.60
C ARG A 10 -18.94 8.68 -2.21
N MET A 11 -18.09 8.62 -1.19
CA MET A 11 -18.50 8.30 0.19
C MET A 11 -18.86 9.53 0.99
N ILE A 12 -18.28 10.68 0.67
CA ILE A 12 -18.45 11.96 1.38
C ILE A 12 -18.67 13.05 0.33
N PRO A 13 -19.80 13.01 -0.41
CA PRO A 13 -20.05 13.92 -1.53
C PRO A 13 -20.21 15.38 -1.13
N GLU A 14 -20.47 15.65 0.15
CA GLU A 14 -20.59 17.00 0.73
C GLU A 14 -19.27 17.65 1.13
N ALA A 15 -18.15 16.89 1.07
CA ALA A 15 -16.84 17.43 1.42
C ALA A 15 -16.12 18.03 0.22
N ASP A 16 -15.40 19.11 0.44
CA ASP A 16 -14.44 19.65 -0.52
C ASP A 16 -13.11 18.91 -0.40
N PHE A 17 -12.47 18.58 -1.54
CA PHE A 17 -11.23 17.86 -1.57
C PHE A 17 -10.11 18.67 -2.23
N LEU A 18 -8.99 18.80 -1.51
CA LEU A 18 -7.72 19.26 -2.05
C LEU A 18 -6.82 18.05 -2.29
N TYR A 19 -6.46 17.78 -3.54
CA TYR A 19 -5.57 16.68 -3.91
C TYR A 19 -4.16 17.20 -4.19
N TYR A 20 -3.17 16.56 -3.57
CA TYR A 20 -1.75 16.82 -3.82
C TYR A 20 -1.09 15.53 -4.34
N ALA A 21 -0.48 15.59 -5.51
CA ALA A 21 0.35 14.54 -6.07
C ALA A 21 1.82 14.95 -5.94
N ASP A 22 2.62 14.16 -5.26
CA ASP A 22 4.06 14.37 -5.16
C ASP A 22 4.76 13.65 -6.33
N GLU A 23 4.66 14.23 -7.53
CA GLU A 23 5.22 13.65 -8.75
C GLU A 23 6.76 13.75 -8.80
N GLU A 24 7.34 14.69 -8.06
CA GLU A 24 8.78 14.93 -8.05
C GLU A 24 9.56 13.83 -7.30
N HIS A 25 8.98 13.28 -6.24
CA HIS A 25 9.72 12.38 -5.34
C HIS A 25 9.32 10.91 -5.46
N VAL A 26 8.24 10.58 -6.20
CA VAL A 26 7.88 9.17 -6.44
C VAL A 26 8.92 8.47 -7.33
N PRO A 27 9.11 7.16 -7.14
CA PRO A 27 8.44 6.25 -6.24
C PRO A 27 9.03 6.24 -4.81
N TYR A 28 8.21 6.40 -3.81
CA TYR A 28 8.62 6.41 -2.38
C TYR A 28 9.26 5.10 -1.91
N GLY A 29 8.91 3.98 -2.53
CA GLY A 29 9.46 2.67 -2.19
C GLY A 29 10.96 2.50 -2.41
N GLU A 30 11.60 3.45 -3.11
CA GLU A 30 13.04 3.48 -3.44
C GLU A 30 13.82 4.52 -2.64
N LYS A 31 13.14 5.28 -1.80
CA LYS A 31 13.73 6.31 -0.95
C LYS A 31 14.07 5.77 0.44
N THR A 32 14.89 6.50 1.19
CA THR A 32 15.06 6.17 2.62
C THR A 32 13.84 6.60 3.43
N ARG A 33 13.68 6.04 4.63
CA ARG A 33 12.57 6.43 5.54
C ARG A 33 12.63 7.91 5.89
N GLU A 34 13.83 8.46 6.08
CA GLU A 34 14.09 9.86 6.40
C GLU A 34 13.69 10.77 5.24
N GLN A 35 14.03 10.40 4.00
CA GLN A 35 13.61 11.14 2.80
C GLN A 35 12.09 11.18 2.68
N VAL A 36 11.44 10.01 2.78
CA VAL A 36 9.97 9.94 2.69
C VAL A 36 9.31 10.75 3.80
N ARG A 37 9.87 10.72 5.01
CA ARG A 37 9.37 11.53 6.12
C ARG A 37 9.48 13.03 5.83
N GLY A 38 10.62 13.49 5.33
CA GLY A 38 10.81 14.91 4.95
C GLY A 38 9.77 15.37 3.94
N TYR A 39 9.53 14.60 2.89
CA TYR A 39 8.51 14.92 1.87
C TYR A 39 7.10 14.98 2.47
N ILE A 40 6.76 14.05 3.36
CA ILE A 40 5.45 14.07 4.04
C ILE A 40 5.31 15.30 4.92
N ASP A 41 6.34 15.69 5.66
CA ASP A 41 6.35 16.88 6.53
C ASP A 41 6.07 18.15 5.71
N GLU A 42 6.71 18.30 4.57
CA GLU A 42 6.51 19.44 3.66
C GLU A 42 5.08 19.47 3.10
N ILE A 43 4.56 18.33 2.67
CA ILE A 43 3.19 18.21 2.15
C ILE A 43 2.16 18.53 3.25
N ILE A 44 2.34 18.01 4.46
CA ILE A 44 1.43 18.29 5.57
C ILE A 44 1.48 19.78 5.93
N ALA A 45 2.67 20.39 5.98
CA ALA A 45 2.80 21.82 6.23
C ALA A 45 2.09 22.66 5.17
N PHE A 46 2.18 22.25 3.88
CA PHE A 46 1.44 22.88 2.79
C PHE A 46 -0.09 22.75 2.99
N MET A 47 -0.57 21.55 3.32
CA MET A 47 -2.01 21.31 3.55
C MET A 47 -2.55 22.13 4.71
N ILE A 48 -1.80 22.24 5.82
CA ILE A 48 -2.16 23.08 6.97
C ILE A 48 -2.29 24.55 6.55
N LYS A 49 -1.36 25.05 5.72
CA LYS A 49 -1.46 26.43 5.18
C LYS A 49 -2.70 26.63 4.29
N LYS A 50 -3.21 25.55 3.69
CA LYS A 50 -4.47 25.58 2.93
C LYS A 50 -5.72 25.44 3.81
N GLN A 51 -5.54 25.36 5.12
CA GLN A 51 -6.64 25.32 6.12
C GLN A 51 -7.58 24.12 5.91
N VAL A 52 -7.01 22.94 5.55
CA VAL A 52 -7.79 21.70 5.49
C VAL A 52 -8.15 21.21 6.90
N ASP A 53 -9.31 20.58 7.05
CA ASP A 53 -9.79 20.06 8.34
C ASP A 53 -9.21 18.70 8.70
N ALA A 54 -8.81 17.91 7.69
CA ALA A 54 -8.20 16.59 7.86
C ALA A 54 -7.32 16.23 6.67
N ILE A 55 -6.37 15.29 6.86
CA ILE A 55 -5.49 14.80 5.81
C ILE A 55 -5.63 13.30 5.67
N VAL A 56 -5.72 12.82 4.43
CA VAL A 56 -5.63 11.38 4.10
C VAL A 56 -4.32 11.13 3.36
N ILE A 57 -3.43 10.32 3.95
CA ILE A 57 -2.21 9.84 3.30
C ILE A 57 -2.56 8.61 2.47
N ALA A 58 -2.84 8.80 1.18
CA ALA A 58 -3.27 7.77 0.25
C ALA A 58 -2.10 6.93 -0.30
N CYS A 59 -1.16 6.57 0.57
CA CYS A 59 0.03 5.79 0.24
C CYS A 59 0.42 4.90 1.42
N ASN A 60 0.52 3.57 1.19
CA ASN A 60 0.93 2.63 2.23
C ASN A 60 2.38 2.88 2.67
N THR A 61 3.30 3.14 1.72
CA THR A 61 4.71 3.43 2.01
C THR A 61 4.84 4.67 2.91
N ALA A 62 4.21 5.78 2.54
CA ALA A 62 4.19 7.00 3.35
C ALA A 62 3.57 6.75 4.74
N THR A 63 2.46 6.03 4.80
CA THR A 63 1.81 5.67 6.06
C THR A 63 2.72 4.79 6.94
N SER A 64 3.52 3.89 6.35
CA SER A 64 4.41 3.02 7.12
C SER A 64 5.53 3.78 7.83
N VAL A 65 5.92 4.93 7.30
CA VAL A 65 6.94 5.83 7.88
C VAL A 65 6.36 6.69 9.01
N ALA A 66 5.07 7.06 8.92
CA ALA A 66 4.39 7.90 9.90
C ALA A 66 4.05 7.11 11.18
N THR A 67 4.70 7.42 12.30
CA THR A 67 4.43 6.83 13.62
C THR A 67 3.17 7.44 14.28
N LYS A 68 2.73 6.85 15.40
CA LYS A 68 1.64 7.43 16.20
C LYS A 68 2.02 8.81 16.74
N GLU A 69 3.23 8.90 17.26
CA GLU A 69 3.81 10.15 17.79
C GLU A 69 3.91 11.21 16.70
N TYR A 70 4.28 10.81 15.49
CA TYR A 70 4.34 11.68 14.33
C TYR A 70 2.98 12.34 14.05
N ARG A 71 1.90 11.55 14.05
CA ARG A 71 0.55 12.08 13.80
C ARG A 71 0.10 13.06 14.90
N SER A 72 0.50 12.85 16.16
CA SER A 72 0.17 13.73 17.27
C SER A 72 0.88 15.09 17.24
N GLN A 73 1.89 15.24 16.39
CA GLN A 73 2.62 16.50 16.21
C GLN A 73 1.83 17.56 15.41
N PHE A 74 0.78 17.14 14.72
CA PHE A 74 0.00 18.03 13.87
C PHE A 74 -1.37 18.37 14.49
N PRO A 75 -1.89 19.58 14.25
CA PRO A 75 -3.11 20.09 14.91
C PRO A 75 -4.42 19.52 14.33
N LEU A 76 -4.36 18.63 13.33
CA LEU A 76 -5.52 18.11 12.63
C LEU A 76 -5.44 16.57 12.48
N PRO A 77 -6.58 15.89 12.27
CA PRO A 77 -6.60 14.45 12.04
C PRO A 77 -5.83 14.04 10.80
N ILE A 78 -4.95 13.04 10.93
CA ILE A 78 -4.23 12.43 9.81
C ILE A 78 -4.57 10.95 9.74
N VAL A 79 -5.22 10.54 8.65
CA VAL A 79 -5.59 9.16 8.35
C VAL A 79 -4.63 8.59 7.33
N GLY A 80 -4.02 7.46 7.64
CA GLY A 80 -3.15 6.73 6.71
C GLY A 80 -3.81 5.47 6.19
N MET A 81 -3.19 4.86 5.18
CA MET A 81 -3.59 3.58 4.64
C MET A 81 -2.69 2.47 5.15
N GLU A 82 -3.29 1.32 5.42
CA GLU A 82 -2.59 0.08 5.76
C GLU A 82 -3.04 -1.02 4.80
N PRO A 83 -2.19 -2.01 4.48
CA PRO A 83 -2.60 -3.19 3.72
C PRO A 83 -3.80 -3.89 4.39
N ALA A 84 -4.70 -4.45 3.59
CA ALA A 84 -5.95 -5.06 4.07
C ALA A 84 -5.72 -6.43 4.75
N VAL A 85 -4.61 -6.62 5.47
CA VAL A 85 -4.21 -7.88 6.11
C VAL A 85 -5.27 -8.36 7.09
N LYS A 86 -5.74 -7.47 7.98
CA LYS A 86 -6.75 -7.83 8.97
C LYS A 86 -8.00 -8.39 8.31
N LYS A 87 -8.51 -7.73 7.27
CA LYS A 87 -9.70 -8.18 6.54
C LYS A 87 -9.48 -9.55 5.89
N ALA A 88 -8.32 -9.76 5.26
CA ALA A 88 -8.00 -11.04 4.64
C ALA A 88 -7.90 -12.16 5.68
N VAL A 89 -7.21 -11.93 6.80
CA VAL A 89 -7.10 -12.91 7.88
C VAL A 89 -8.48 -13.28 8.46
N GLU A 90 -9.34 -12.28 8.72
CA GLU A 90 -10.70 -12.52 9.22
C GLU A 90 -11.56 -13.31 8.21
N GLU A 91 -11.46 -13.01 6.91
CA GLU A 91 -12.25 -13.69 5.87
C GLU A 91 -11.82 -15.15 5.67
N TYR A 92 -10.54 -15.46 5.87
CA TYR A 92 -9.97 -16.80 5.68
C TYR A 92 -9.63 -17.52 7.00
N ALA A 93 -10.08 -16.99 8.16
CA ALA A 93 -9.78 -17.53 9.48
C ALA A 93 -10.09 -19.02 9.63
N ASP A 94 -11.22 -19.47 9.06
CA ASP A 94 -11.72 -20.85 9.17
C ASP A 94 -11.48 -21.68 7.89
N ARG A 95 -10.68 -21.15 6.94
CA ARG A 95 -10.39 -21.83 5.68
C ARG A 95 -8.94 -22.27 5.62
N PRO A 96 -8.64 -23.41 4.96
CA PRO A 96 -7.25 -23.79 4.69
C PRO A 96 -6.65 -22.90 3.63
N GLY A 97 -5.34 -22.65 3.75
CA GLY A 97 -4.57 -21.87 2.78
C GLY A 97 -3.87 -20.68 3.42
N ARG A 98 -3.05 -20.01 2.65
CA ARG A 98 -2.19 -18.89 3.07
C ARG A 98 -2.66 -17.57 2.45
N ILE A 99 -2.14 -16.48 2.95
CA ILE A 99 -2.39 -15.11 2.46
C ILE A 99 -1.04 -14.51 2.06
N LEU A 100 -0.90 -14.10 0.81
CA LEU A 100 0.29 -13.38 0.35
C LEU A 100 0.03 -11.87 0.36
N VAL A 101 0.86 -11.13 1.08
CA VAL A 101 0.78 -9.66 1.16
C VAL A 101 1.93 -9.07 0.37
N ALA A 102 1.62 -8.43 -0.74
CA ALA A 102 2.61 -7.75 -1.58
C ALA A 102 2.65 -6.24 -1.27
N ALA A 103 3.84 -5.69 -1.07
CA ALA A 103 4.02 -4.25 -0.84
C ALA A 103 5.39 -3.77 -1.35
N THR A 104 5.69 -2.48 -1.11
CA THR A 104 7.03 -1.94 -1.36
C THR A 104 8.03 -2.41 -0.30
N PRO A 105 9.34 -2.44 -0.59
CA PRO A 105 10.35 -2.86 0.38
C PRO A 105 10.26 -2.12 1.72
N ILE A 106 10.08 -0.78 1.72
CA ILE A 106 9.92 0.01 2.94
C ILE A 106 8.72 -0.44 3.77
N THR A 107 7.60 -0.78 3.11
CA THR A 107 6.41 -1.25 3.79
C THR A 107 6.61 -2.64 4.38
N ILE A 108 7.24 -3.56 3.61
CA ILE A 108 7.55 -4.93 4.07
C ILE A 108 8.53 -4.92 5.25
N GLN A 109 9.55 -4.07 5.22
CA GLN A 109 10.55 -3.96 6.29
C GLN A 109 10.07 -3.12 7.48
N GLY A 110 8.91 -2.48 7.37
CA GLY A 110 8.40 -1.56 8.37
C GLY A 110 7.74 -2.27 9.56
N ASP A 111 8.13 -1.92 10.79
CA ASP A 111 7.57 -2.47 12.04
C ASP A 111 6.04 -2.44 12.09
N LYS A 112 5.45 -1.44 11.44
CA LYS A 112 4.00 -1.24 11.43
C LYS A 112 3.24 -2.39 10.78
N LEU A 113 3.75 -2.92 9.65
CA LEU A 113 3.16 -4.08 8.98
C LEU A 113 3.37 -5.35 9.81
N HIS A 114 4.58 -5.55 10.35
CA HIS A 114 4.88 -6.69 11.22
C HIS A 114 3.98 -6.68 12.46
N HIS A 115 3.88 -5.56 13.16
CA HIS A 115 2.97 -5.45 14.31
C HIS A 115 1.49 -5.68 13.95
N LEU A 116 1.06 -5.30 12.73
CA LEU A 116 -0.29 -5.61 12.26
C LEU A 116 -0.45 -7.11 12.06
N VAL A 117 0.48 -7.76 11.38
CA VAL A 117 0.48 -9.22 11.13
C VAL A 117 0.49 -9.96 12.48
N ASP A 118 1.44 -9.68 13.38
CA ASP A 118 1.56 -10.32 14.70
C ASP A 118 0.27 -10.20 15.52
N ARG A 119 -0.43 -9.09 15.38
CA ARG A 119 -1.69 -8.86 16.11
C ARG A 119 -2.85 -9.66 15.56
N VAL A 120 -2.94 -9.85 14.23
CA VAL A 120 -4.13 -10.43 13.58
C VAL A 120 -3.94 -11.87 13.15
N ASP A 121 -2.73 -12.26 12.74
CA ASP A 121 -2.39 -13.60 12.28
C ASP A 121 -1.94 -14.49 13.47
N LYS A 122 -2.83 -15.33 13.95
CA LYS A 122 -2.54 -16.29 15.02
C LYS A 122 -2.25 -17.70 14.50
N ARG A 123 -2.27 -17.89 13.19
CA ARG A 123 -2.15 -19.21 12.54
C ARG A 123 -0.91 -19.30 11.64
N ASP A 124 -0.11 -18.24 11.59
CA ASP A 124 1.07 -18.17 10.72
C ASP A 124 0.71 -18.42 9.23
N MET A 125 -0.37 -17.78 8.78
CA MET A 125 -0.88 -17.95 7.44
C MET A 125 -0.50 -16.80 6.48
N VAL A 126 0.15 -15.74 6.97
CA VAL A 126 0.50 -14.55 6.20
C VAL A 126 1.96 -14.57 5.79
N ASP A 127 2.20 -14.54 4.49
CA ASP A 127 3.53 -14.31 3.91
C ASP A 127 3.63 -12.89 3.35
N LEU A 128 4.83 -12.33 3.42
CA LEU A 128 5.13 -10.99 2.96
C LEU A 128 6.09 -11.02 1.77
N VAL A 129 5.78 -10.27 0.70
CA VAL A 129 6.64 -10.17 -0.48
C VAL A 129 6.82 -8.73 -0.93
N ALA A 130 8.05 -8.33 -1.23
CA ALA A 130 8.34 -7.04 -1.82
C ALA A 130 8.30 -7.10 -3.34
N LEU A 131 7.49 -6.24 -3.98
CA LEU A 131 7.39 -6.13 -5.44
C LEU A 131 7.78 -4.70 -5.92
N PRO A 132 9.07 -4.31 -5.81
CA PRO A 132 9.50 -2.94 -6.05
C PRO A 132 9.27 -2.48 -7.50
N LYS A 133 9.44 -3.34 -8.51
CA LYS A 133 9.33 -2.94 -9.92
C LYS A 133 7.90 -2.58 -10.33
N LEU A 134 6.87 -3.11 -9.65
CA LEU A 134 5.48 -2.78 -10.01
C LEU A 134 5.16 -1.29 -9.88
N VAL A 135 5.78 -0.59 -8.92
CA VAL A 135 5.59 0.86 -8.80
C VAL A 135 6.22 1.57 -10.01
N ARG A 136 7.44 1.17 -10.39
CA ARG A 136 8.11 1.73 -11.59
C ARG A 136 7.31 1.49 -12.86
N PHE A 137 6.81 0.29 -13.06
CA PHE A 137 5.96 -0.03 -14.22
C PHE A 137 4.74 0.89 -14.27
N ALA A 138 4.06 1.07 -13.13
CA ALA A 138 2.89 1.95 -13.06
C ALA A 138 3.23 3.42 -13.36
N GLU A 139 4.32 3.95 -12.80
CA GLU A 139 4.79 5.33 -13.02
C GLU A 139 5.27 5.57 -14.46
N GLN A 140 5.71 4.53 -15.15
CA GLN A 140 6.13 4.56 -16.55
C GLN A 140 5.00 4.20 -17.52
N GLU A 141 3.78 4.00 -17.02
CA GLU A 141 2.61 3.56 -17.79
C GLU A 141 2.85 2.24 -18.56
N ILE A 142 3.68 1.35 -17.99
CA ILE A 142 3.96 0.02 -18.54
C ILE A 142 2.97 -0.97 -17.92
N PHE A 143 1.95 -1.37 -18.71
CA PHE A 143 0.91 -2.32 -18.28
C PHE A 143 0.89 -3.59 -19.14
N ASP A 144 1.86 -3.73 -20.04
CA ASP A 144 1.99 -4.85 -20.95
C ASP A 144 2.24 -6.16 -20.17
N GLN A 145 1.38 -7.13 -20.36
CA GLN A 145 1.47 -8.43 -19.68
C GLN A 145 2.76 -9.18 -20.04
N ASP A 146 3.29 -9.00 -21.24
CA ASP A 146 4.55 -9.61 -21.67
C ASP A 146 5.77 -9.15 -20.85
N GLN A 147 5.64 -8.01 -20.16
CA GLN A 147 6.66 -7.50 -19.24
C GLN A 147 6.33 -7.80 -17.78
N ILE A 148 5.06 -7.66 -17.40
CA ILE A 148 4.61 -7.78 -16.02
C ILE A 148 4.60 -9.24 -15.54
N VAL A 149 4.02 -10.14 -16.33
CA VAL A 149 3.86 -11.55 -15.96
C VAL A 149 5.21 -12.26 -15.75
N PRO A 150 6.22 -12.12 -16.63
CA PRO A 150 7.55 -12.68 -16.38
C PRO A 150 8.21 -12.13 -15.11
N TYR A 151 8.07 -10.83 -14.85
CA TYR A 151 8.58 -10.25 -13.60
C TYR A 151 7.90 -10.85 -12.37
N LEU A 152 6.57 -10.98 -12.39
CA LEU A 152 5.83 -11.57 -11.28
C LEU A 152 6.19 -13.04 -11.07
N LYS A 153 6.28 -13.82 -12.14
CA LYS A 153 6.71 -15.24 -12.08
C LYS A 153 8.08 -15.39 -11.45
N GLU A 154 9.04 -14.54 -11.81
CA GLU A 154 10.38 -14.57 -11.22
C GLU A 154 10.38 -14.10 -9.75
N ALA A 155 9.65 -13.02 -9.45
CA ALA A 155 9.59 -12.46 -8.09
C ALA A 155 8.86 -13.38 -7.09
N LEU A 156 7.98 -14.23 -7.57
CA LEU A 156 7.13 -15.12 -6.77
C LEU A 156 7.53 -16.60 -6.89
N LYS A 157 8.64 -16.93 -7.57
CA LYS A 157 9.06 -18.32 -7.85
C LYS A 157 9.26 -19.20 -6.62
N ASP A 158 9.62 -18.58 -5.49
CA ASP A 158 9.87 -19.28 -4.22
C ASP A 158 8.61 -19.37 -3.35
N TYR A 159 7.46 -18.89 -3.83
CA TYR A 159 6.18 -18.94 -3.13
C TYR A 159 5.26 -20.00 -3.75
N PRO A 160 4.67 -20.91 -2.95
CA PRO A 160 3.73 -21.94 -3.44
C PRO A 160 2.38 -21.30 -3.79
N LEU A 161 2.26 -20.73 -5.00
CA LEU A 161 1.12 -19.90 -5.40
C LEU A 161 -0.23 -20.61 -5.29
N GLU A 162 -0.25 -21.93 -5.41
CA GLU A 162 -1.44 -22.77 -5.25
C GLU A 162 -1.98 -22.84 -3.81
N GLU A 163 -1.14 -22.53 -2.82
CA GLU A 163 -1.53 -22.52 -1.40
C GLU A 163 -2.19 -21.19 -1.00
N TYR A 164 -1.97 -20.12 -1.76
CA TYR A 164 -2.54 -18.81 -1.43
C TYR A 164 -3.99 -18.69 -1.87
N LYS A 165 -4.85 -18.29 -0.93
CA LYS A 165 -6.29 -18.04 -1.12
C LYS A 165 -6.63 -16.56 -1.16
N ALA A 166 -5.68 -15.71 -0.80
CA ALA A 166 -5.80 -14.27 -0.94
C ALA A 166 -4.45 -13.65 -1.31
N PHE A 167 -4.52 -12.65 -2.19
CA PHE A 167 -3.40 -11.79 -2.54
C PHE A 167 -3.74 -10.36 -2.13
N VAL A 168 -3.08 -9.84 -1.10
CA VAL A 168 -3.33 -8.52 -0.54
C VAL A 168 -2.41 -7.49 -1.18
N LEU A 169 -3.00 -6.49 -1.82
CA LEU A 169 -2.27 -5.41 -2.49
C LEU A 169 -1.94 -4.30 -1.49
N GLY A 170 -0.72 -4.31 -0.95
CA GLY A 170 -0.20 -3.34 0.01
C GLY A 170 0.37 -2.05 -0.61
N CYS A 171 0.07 -1.79 -1.87
CA CYS A 171 0.43 -0.56 -2.57
C CYS A 171 -0.71 -0.14 -3.50
N THR A 172 -1.04 1.16 -3.53
CA THR A 172 -2.12 1.67 -4.39
C THR A 172 -1.83 1.53 -5.89
N HIS A 173 -0.56 1.46 -6.30
CA HIS A 173 -0.17 1.19 -7.68
C HIS A 173 -0.44 -0.26 -8.12
N PHE A 174 -0.43 -1.19 -7.21
CA PHE A 174 -0.58 -2.61 -7.53
C PHE A 174 -1.96 -2.96 -8.12
N ASN A 175 -2.96 -2.12 -7.88
CA ASN A 175 -4.30 -2.27 -8.45
C ASN A 175 -4.32 -2.24 -10.00
N TYR A 176 -3.32 -1.66 -10.63
CA TYR A 176 -3.25 -1.58 -12.09
C TYR A 176 -2.91 -2.92 -12.76
N PHE A 177 -2.38 -3.88 -12.03
CA PHE A 177 -1.90 -5.17 -12.56
C PHE A 177 -2.82 -6.34 -12.26
N LYS A 178 -4.11 -6.07 -12.06
CA LYS A 178 -5.08 -7.09 -11.67
C LYS A 178 -5.14 -8.28 -12.64
N GLU A 179 -5.13 -8.00 -13.94
CA GLU A 179 -5.17 -9.04 -14.98
C GLU A 179 -3.92 -9.92 -14.94
N SER A 180 -2.74 -9.33 -14.72
CA SER A 180 -1.48 -10.07 -14.59
C SER A 180 -1.46 -10.98 -13.36
N TYR A 181 -2.08 -10.56 -12.25
CA TYR A 181 -2.21 -11.45 -11.08
C TYR A 181 -3.15 -12.62 -11.36
N GLN A 182 -4.26 -12.38 -12.07
CA GLN A 182 -5.20 -13.44 -12.43
C GLN A 182 -4.57 -14.51 -13.33
N GLU A 183 -3.55 -14.15 -14.11
CA GLU A 183 -2.81 -15.11 -14.94
C GLU A 183 -1.90 -16.02 -14.10
N ILE A 184 -1.33 -15.53 -13.00
CA ILE A 184 -0.35 -16.28 -12.21
C ILE A 184 -0.92 -16.99 -11.00
N PHE A 185 -2.04 -16.51 -10.44
CA PHE A 185 -2.72 -17.16 -9.33
C PHE A 185 -3.84 -18.07 -9.86
N PRO A 186 -3.78 -19.38 -9.58
CA PRO A 186 -4.72 -20.36 -10.15
C PRO A 186 -6.12 -20.32 -9.51
N ASN A 187 -6.31 -19.57 -8.40
CA ASN A 187 -7.53 -19.58 -7.59
C ASN A 187 -8.13 -18.18 -7.39
#